data_e3d7d6676e23857c658c6e5277d56f99
#
_entry.id   e3d7d6676e23857c658c6e5277d56f99
#
_cell.length_a   1.000
_cell.length_b   1.000
_cell.length_c   1.000
_cell.angle_alpha   90.00
_cell.angle_beta   90.00
_cell.angle_gamma   90.00
#
_symmetry.space_group_name_H-M   'P 1'
#
loop_
_entity.id
_entity.type
_entity.pdbx_description
1 polymer ?
#
loop_
_entity_poly.entity_id
_entity_poly.type
_entity_poly.pdbx_seq_one_letter_code
_entity_poly.pdbx_strand_id
1 'polypeptide(L)'
;MIVKMGYMLQKEERRMGGGNVSQDQTSIICIDLKSFYASVECVERGLNPFKTNLVVADPTRSKSTICLAITPAMKSLGIKNRCRIHEIPDCVKYITAMPRMQLYMDYSAKIYGIYLRYVSKEDIHVYSVDECFIDVTNYLQLYHLTAKEMAVKLMQEVMEETGI
;
A
#
# COMPACT_ATOMS: atom_id res chain seq x y z
N MET A 1 8.20 4.57 -1.30
CA MET A 1 6.91 4.17 -0.72
C MET A 1 6.57 5.16 0.38
N ILE A 2 5.44 5.86 0.29
CA ILE A 2 4.95 6.71 1.38
C ILE A 2 3.81 5.92 2.01
N VAL A 3 4.06 5.33 3.18
CA VAL A 3 3.00 4.73 3.98
C VAL A 3 2.33 5.85 4.75
N LYS A 4 1.03 6.01 4.60
CA LYS A 4 0.24 6.74 5.59
C LYS A 4 0.09 5.81 6.77
N MET A 5 0.87 6.03 7.80
CA MET A 5 0.65 5.42 9.09
C MET A 5 -0.58 6.08 9.71
N GLY A 6 -1.71 5.43 9.63
CA GLY A 6 -2.88 5.76 10.42
C GLY A 6 -2.88 4.87 11.66
N TYR A 7 -2.54 5.41 12.82
CA TYR A 7 -2.82 4.73 14.07
C TYR A 7 -4.31 4.87 14.34
N MET A 8 -5.08 3.80 14.24
CA MET A 8 -6.41 3.76 14.84
C MET A 8 -6.24 3.22 16.26
N LEU A 9 -6.15 4.15 17.21
CA LEU A 9 -6.40 3.84 18.61
C LEU A 9 -7.92 3.72 18.78
N GLN A 10 -8.48 2.52 18.68
CA GLN A 10 -9.86 2.28 19.13
C GLN A 10 -9.84 2.21 20.66
N LYS A 11 -10.31 3.30 21.30
CA LYS A 11 -10.76 3.28 22.68
C LYS A 11 -12.14 2.61 22.73
N GLU A 12 -12.21 1.32 22.97
CA GLU A 12 -13.44 0.74 23.49
C GLU A 12 -13.59 1.09 24.98
N GLU A 13 -14.41 2.10 25.28
CA GLU A 13 -14.92 2.32 26.63
C GLU A 13 -15.97 1.25 26.95
N ARG A 14 -15.55 0.12 27.52
CA ARG A 14 -16.47 -0.72 28.29
C ARG A 14 -16.57 -0.15 29.69
N ARG A 15 -17.64 0.60 29.96
CA ARG A 15 -18.12 0.88 31.30
C ARG A 15 -18.68 -0.40 31.91
N MET A 16 -17.97 -1.01 32.87
CA MET A 16 -18.51 -1.82 33.97
C MET A 16 -17.43 -2.03 35.05
N GLY A 17 -17.72 -1.53 36.27
CA GLY A 17 -17.29 -2.09 37.56
C GLY A 17 -15.80 -2.09 37.90
N GLY A 18 -15.42 -1.32 38.91
CA GLY A 18 -14.15 -1.19 39.62
C GLY A 18 -13.25 -2.43 39.66
N GLY A 19 -12.11 -2.30 39.02
CA GLY A 19 -10.96 -3.19 39.09
C GLY A 19 -9.89 -2.56 38.23
N ASN A 20 -8.63 -2.51 38.73
CA ASN A 20 -7.46 -2.10 37.94
C ASN A 20 -7.29 -3.04 36.75
N VAL A 21 -7.94 -2.72 35.64
CA VAL A 21 -7.72 -3.40 34.34
C VAL A 21 -6.61 -2.62 33.66
N SER A 22 -5.43 -3.23 33.53
CA SER A 22 -4.43 -2.84 32.56
C SER A 22 -5.16 -2.66 31.22
N GLN A 23 -5.16 -1.43 30.68
CA GLN A 23 -5.74 -1.16 29.36
C GLN A 23 -4.89 -1.92 28.35
N ASP A 24 -5.40 -3.04 27.85
CA ASP A 24 -4.81 -3.74 26.68
C ASP A 24 -4.92 -2.80 25.49
N GLN A 25 -3.85 -2.07 25.22
CA GLN A 25 -3.77 -1.11 24.14
C GLN A 25 -3.54 -1.86 22.85
N THR A 26 -4.61 -2.07 22.05
CA THR A 26 -4.51 -2.68 20.74
C THR A 26 -3.72 -1.81 19.78
N SER A 27 -2.76 -2.40 19.09
CA SER A 27 -1.88 -1.74 18.13
C SER A 27 -2.12 -2.31 16.73
N ILE A 28 -2.82 -1.55 15.88
CA ILE A 28 -3.10 -1.93 14.50
C ILE A 28 -2.29 -1.04 13.56
N ILE A 29 -1.58 -1.64 12.61
CA ILE A 29 -0.94 -0.94 11.50
C ILE A 29 -1.78 -1.09 10.24
N CYS A 30 -1.94 0.01 9.49
CA CYS A 30 -2.55 0.02 8.16
C CYS A 30 -1.43 0.18 7.13
N ILE A 31 -1.34 -0.74 6.19
CA ILE A 31 -0.41 -0.68 5.08
C ILE A 31 -1.20 -0.42 3.80
N ASP A 32 -0.90 0.69 3.11
CA ASP A 32 -1.46 1.11 1.82
C ASP A 32 -0.31 1.22 0.81
N LEU A 33 -0.33 0.37 -0.22
CA LEU A 33 0.68 0.31 -1.27
C LEU A 33 0.39 1.40 -2.34
N LYS A 34 0.75 2.63 -2.03
CA LYS A 34 0.46 3.78 -2.91
C LYS A 34 1.01 3.61 -4.31
N SER A 35 0.17 3.98 -5.29
CA SER A 35 0.48 3.83 -6.73
C SER A 35 0.72 2.37 -7.13
N PHE A 36 0.18 1.41 -6.40
CA PHE A 36 0.50 -0.01 -6.49
C PHE A 36 0.57 -0.51 -7.93
N TYR A 37 -0.50 -0.41 -8.70
CA TYR A 37 -0.53 -0.92 -10.08
C TYR A 37 0.53 -0.27 -10.97
N ALA A 38 0.74 1.03 -10.84
CA ALA A 38 1.75 1.74 -11.61
C ALA A 38 3.18 1.37 -11.18
N SER A 39 3.39 1.11 -9.89
CA SER A 39 4.68 0.62 -9.37
C SER A 39 4.98 -0.80 -9.87
N VAL A 40 3.99 -1.71 -9.84
CA VAL A 40 4.11 -3.06 -10.41
C VAL A 40 4.49 -2.98 -11.90
N GLU A 41 3.80 -2.15 -12.67
CA GLU A 41 4.08 -1.99 -14.10
C GLU A 41 5.49 -1.44 -14.38
N CYS A 42 6.02 -0.59 -13.51
CA CYS A 42 7.40 -0.12 -13.60
C CYS A 42 8.38 -1.25 -13.28
N VAL A 43 8.21 -1.95 -12.17
CA VAL A 43 9.10 -3.03 -11.73
C VAL A 43 9.19 -4.13 -12.81
N GLU A 44 8.07 -4.56 -13.36
CA GLU A 44 7.99 -5.55 -14.44
C GLU A 44 8.74 -5.13 -15.72
N ARG A 45 8.95 -3.84 -15.92
CA ARG A 45 9.70 -3.28 -17.06
C ARG A 45 11.15 -2.93 -16.70
N GLY A 46 11.60 -3.23 -15.47
CA GLY A 46 12.92 -2.82 -14.97
C GLY A 46 13.04 -1.30 -14.79
N LEU A 47 11.93 -0.59 -14.60
CA LEU A 47 11.88 0.86 -14.46
C LEU A 47 11.70 1.27 -12.99
N ASN A 48 12.23 2.42 -12.64
CA ASN A 48 12.06 3.00 -11.31
C ASN A 48 10.76 3.84 -11.24
N PRO A 49 9.77 3.49 -10.40
CA PRO A 49 8.49 4.21 -10.33
C PRO A 49 8.61 5.65 -9.82
N PHE A 50 9.70 5.99 -9.13
CA PHE A 50 9.96 7.35 -8.64
C PHE A 50 10.62 8.25 -9.70
N LYS A 51 11.12 7.66 -10.81
CA LYS A 51 11.79 8.38 -11.89
C LYS A 51 11.06 8.26 -13.23
N THR A 52 10.12 7.35 -13.35
CA THR A 52 9.42 7.05 -14.60
C THR A 52 7.99 7.58 -14.55
N ASN A 53 7.60 8.36 -15.54
CA ASN A 53 6.21 8.73 -15.73
C ASN A 53 5.46 7.58 -16.39
N LEU A 54 4.55 6.94 -15.67
CA LEU A 54 3.72 5.86 -16.17
C LEU A 54 2.31 5.96 -15.60
N VAL A 55 1.33 5.70 -16.45
CA VAL A 55 -0.08 5.57 -16.09
C VAL A 55 -0.58 4.16 -16.41
N VAL A 56 -1.46 3.65 -15.57
CA VAL A 56 -2.21 2.41 -15.85
C VAL A 56 -3.59 2.81 -16.32
N ALA A 57 -3.85 2.64 -17.61
CA ALA A 57 -5.14 2.96 -18.23
C ALA A 57 -5.33 2.10 -19.48
N ASP A 58 -6.57 1.94 -19.91
CA ASP A 58 -6.90 1.30 -21.18
C ASP A 58 -6.94 2.36 -22.31
N PRO A 59 -5.90 2.44 -23.15
CA PRO A 59 -5.82 3.44 -24.22
C PRO A 59 -6.81 3.17 -25.37
N THR A 60 -7.39 1.95 -25.45
CA THR A 60 -8.33 1.58 -26.50
C THR A 60 -9.71 2.20 -26.32
N ARG A 61 -10.04 2.66 -25.10
CA ARG A 61 -11.35 3.26 -24.81
C ARG A 61 -11.42 4.69 -25.36
N SER A 62 -11.17 5.68 -24.56
CA SER A 62 -11.20 7.09 -24.97
C SER A 62 -10.24 7.93 -24.13
N LYS A 63 -9.95 9.14 -24.60
CA LYS A 63 -9.18 10.11 -23.81
C LYS A 63 -9.86 10.49 -22.49
N SER A 64 -11.15 10.18 -22.31
CA SER A 64 -11.90 10.37 -21.07
C SER A 64 -11.72 9.21 -20.08
N THR A 65 -10.96 8.15 -20.45
CA THR A 65 -10.67 7.02 -19.58
C THR A 65 -9.93 7.46 -18.32
N ILE A 66 -10.38 6.93 -17.18
CA ILE A 66 -9.75 7.18 -15.88
C ILE A 66 -8.48 6.36 -15.77
N CYS A 67 -7.40 6.99 -15.35
CA CYS A 67 -6.17 6.30 -14.98
C CYS A 67 -6.39 5.55 -13.66
N LEU A 68 -6.28 4.23 -13.66
CA LEU A 68 -6.44 3.39 -12.47
C LEU A 68 -5.34 3.67 -11.44
N ALA A 69 -4.13 3.92 -11.92
CA ALA A 69 -3.00 4.34 -11.11
C ALA A 69 -2.03 5.19 -11.93
N ILE A 70 -1.29 6.05 -11.25
CA ILE A 70 -0.16 6.80 -11.81
C ILE A 70 1.05 6.65 -10.90
N THR A 71 2.25 6.74 -11.47
CA THR A 71 3.49 6.61 -10.71
C THR A 71 3.70 7.75 -9.71
N PRO A 72 4.50 7.54 -8.64
CA PRO A 72 4.94 8.61 -7.76
C PRO A 72 5.62 9.77 -8.52
N ALA A 73 6.39 9.47 -9.58
CA ALA A 73 6.99 10.49 -10.44
C ALA A 73 5.94 11.43 -11.04
N MET A 74 4.84 10.89 -11.57
CA MET A 74 3.74 11.73 -12.10
C MET A 74 3.02 12.51 -11.00
N LYS A 75 2.84 11.92 -9.82
CA LYS A 75 2.26 12.63 -8.66
C LYS A 75 3.13 13.83 -8.24
N SER A 76 4.46 13.71 -8.33
CA SER A 76 5.37 14.82 -8.02
C SER A 76 5.29 15.98 -9.00
N LEU A 77 4.77 15.74 -10.22
CA LEU A 77 4.45 16.79 -11.20
C LEU A 77 3.08 17.45 -10.95
N GLY A 78 2.41 17.12 -9.85
CA GLY A 78 1.11 17.69 -9.50
C GLY A 78 -0.08 17.00 -10.18
N ILE A 79 0.13 15.91 -10.92
CA ILE A 79 -0.94 15.14 -11.56
C ILE A 79 -1.73 14.38 -10.51
N LYS A 80 -3.06 14.51 -10.53
CA LYS A 80 -3.94 13.88 -9.55
C LYS A 80 -4.07 12.39 -9.79
N ASN A 81 -4.12 11.61 -8.71
CA ASN A 81 -4.49 10.20 -8.81
C ASN A 81 -5.91 10.05 -9.38
N ARG A 82 -6.14 8.99 -10.18
CA ARG A 82 -7.42 8.76 -10.88
C ARG A 82 -7.83 9.89 -11.83
N CYS A 83 -6.87 10.67 -12.33
CA CYS A 83 -7.12 11.65 -13.39
C CYS A 83 -7.61 10.95 -14.67
N ARG A 84 -8.25 11.69 -15.55
CA ARG A 84 -8.53 11.23 -16.91
C ARG A 84 -7.32 11.47 -17.81
N ILE A 85 -7.15 10.67 -18.84
CA ILE A 85 -5.99 10.77 -19.75
C ILE A 85 -5.86 12.20 -20.34
N HIS A 86 -6.98 12.83 -20.70
CA HIS A 86 -6.97 14.20 -21.27
C HIS A 86 -6.64 15.30 -20.24
N GLU A 87 -6.65 14.99 -18.94
CA GLU A 87 -6.26 15.94 -17.89
C GLU A 87 -4.75 15.99 -17.66
N ILE A 88 -4.01 15.05 -18.29
CA ILE A 88 -2.55 15.05 -18.22
C ILE A 88 -2.03 16.10 -19.21
N PRO A 89 -1.20 17.07 -18.78
CA PRO A 89 -0.69 18.10 -19.67
C PRO A 89 0.09 17.50 -20.85
N ASP A 90 -0.11 18.02 -22.06
CA ASP A 90 0.53 17.55 -23.30
C ASP A 90 2.06 17.61 -23.26
N CYS A 91 2.63 18.50 -22.43
CA CYS A 91 4.07 18.60 -22.24
C CYS A 91 4.68 17.45 -21.42
N VAL A 92 3.85 16.65 -20.73
CA VAL A 92 4.31 15.51 -19.91
C VAL A 92 4.37 14.25 -20.78
N LYS A 93 5.58 13.77 -21.05
CA LYS A 93 5.79 12.47 -21.69
C LYS A 93 5.64 11.36 -20.65
N TYR A 94 4.86 10.33 -20.96
CA TYR A 94 4.61 9.20 -20.09
C TYR A 94 4.36 7.91 -20.86
N ILE A 95 4.50 6.77 -20.17
CA ILE A 95 4.17 5.44 -20.67
C ILE A 95 2.73 5.11 -20.26
N THR A 96 1.93 4.59 -21.17
CA THR A 96 0.62 4.02 -20.86
C THR A 96 0.73 2.50 -20.78
N ALA A 97 0.37 1.93 -19.64
CA ALA A 97 0.31 0.49 -19.45
C ALA A 97 -1.15 0.01 -19.37
N MET A 98 -1.46 -1.05 -20.12
CA MET A 98 -2.75 -1.73 -20.01
C MET A 98 -2.89 -2.36 -18.62
N PRO A 99 -4.09 -2.30 -17.99
CA PRO A 99 -4.32 -2.95 -16.70
C PRO A 99 -4.13 -4.48 -16.79
N ARG A 100 -3.34 -5.04 -15.88
CA ARG A 100 -3.07 -6.49 -15.77
C ARG A 100 -3.49 -6.97 -14.37
N MET A 101 -4.80 -7.05 -14.10
CA MET A 101 -5.34 -7.32 -12.77
C MET A 101 -4.80 -8.60 -12.13
N GLN A 102 -4.63 -9.69 -12.92
CA GLN A 102 -4.06 -10.93 -12.40
C GLN A 102 -2.64 -10.71 -11.85
N LEU A 103 -1.79 -10.00 -12.60
CA LEU A 103 -0.44 -9.67 -12.16
C LEU A 103 -0.45 -8.87 -10.85
N TYR A 104 -1.37 -7.91 -10.71
CA TYR A 104 -1.47 -7.13 -9.47
C TYR A 104 -1.92 -7.99 -8.29
N MET A 105 -2.83 -8.94 -8.50
CA MET A 105 -3.21 -9.92 -7.48
C MET A 105 -2.04 -10.83 -7.10
N ASP A 106 -1.22 -11.26 -8.06
CA ASP A 106 -0.05 -12.10 -7.80
C ASP A 106 0.99 -11.36 -6.95
N TYR A 107 1.24 -10.07 -7.25
CA TYR A 107 2.10 -9.22 -6.42
C TYR A 107 1.52 -8.98 -5.03
N SER A 108 0.21 -8.75 -4.92
CA SER A 108 -0.47 -8.63 -3.63
C SER A 108 -0.33 -9.90 -2.79
N ALA A 109 -0.53 -11.07 -3.39
CA ALA A 109 -0.36 -12.36 -2.72
C ALA A 109 1.10 -12.59 -2.26
N LYS A 110 2.09 -12.19 -3.08
CA LYS A 110 3.50 -12.24 -2.71
C LYS A 110 3.78 -11.35 -1.49
N ILE A 111 3.28 -10.13 -1.49
CA ILE A 111 3.42 -9.17 -0.39
C ILE A 111 2.73 -9.70 0.89
N TYR A 112 1.53 -10.25 0.76
CA TYR A 112 0.85 -10.92 1.86
C TYR A 112 1.69 -12.06 2.46
N GLY A 113 2.33 -12.86 1.60
CA GLY A 113 3.26 -13.91 2.03
C GLY A 113 4.45 -13.38 2.84
N ILE A 114 4.92 -12.15 2.56
CA ILE A 114 5.96 -11.49 3.37
C ILE A 114 5.43 -11.18 4.78
N TYR A 115 4.21 -10.64 4.88
CA TYR A 115 3.60 -10.32 6.18
C TYR A 115 3.41 -11.57 7.04
N LEU A 116 3.04 -12.71 6.45
CA LEU A 116 2.87 -13.99 7.15
C LEU A 116 4.14 -14.55 7.80
N ARG A 117 5.31 -14.03 7.47
CA ARG A 117 6.57 -14.40 8.15
C ARG A 117 6.69 -13.78 9.53
N TYR A 118 5.93 -12.73 9.79
CA TYR A 118 6.02 -11.90 10.99
C TYR A 118 4.79 -12.00 11.88
N VAL A 119 3.62 -12.19 11.30
CA VAL A 119 2.35 -12.20 12.01
C VAL A 119 1.48 -13.36 11.53
N SER A 120 0.59 -13.82 12.41
CA SER A 120 -0.36 -14.88 12.08
C SER A 120 -1.40 -14.40 11.07
N LYS A 121 -1.95 -15.32 10.30
CA LYS A 121 -3.01 -15.06 9.31
C LYS A 121 -4.24 -14.43 9.95
N GLU A 122 -4.56 -14.84 11.16
CA GLU A 122 -5.74 -14.39 11.92
C GLU A 122 -5.66 -12.90 12.28
N ASP A 123 -4.43 -12.36 12.35
CA ASP A 123 -4.15 -10.97 12.73
C ASP A 123 -4.00 -10.06 11.51
N ILE A 124 -4.16 -10.59 10.28
CA ILE A 124 -4.13 -9.82 9.04
C ILE A 124 -5.52 -9.73 8.43
N HIS A 125 -6.06 -8.51 8.35
CA HIS A 125 -7.29 -8.22 7.62
C HIS A 125 -6.96 -7.59 6.27
N VAL A 126 -7.13 -8.36 5.18
CA VAL A 126 -6.98 -7.86 3.81
C VAL A 126 -8.22 -7.05 3.44
N TYR A 127 -8.05 -5.73 3.25
CA TYR A 127 -9.13 -4.84 2.89
C TYR A 127 -9.29 -4.73 1.35
N SER A 128 -8.18 -4.67 0.63
CA SER A 128 -8.16 -4.62 -0.84
C SER A 128 -6.87 -5.25 -1.39
N VAL A 129 -6.68 -5.18 -2.71
CA VAL A 129 -5.47 -5.68 -3.39
C VAL A 129 -4.20 -4.96 -2.93
N ASP A 130 -4.33 -3.72 -2.48
CA ASP A 130 -3.24 -2.82 -2.11
C ASP A 130 -3.29 -2.31 -0.67
N GLU A 131 -4.28 -2.77 0.13
CA GLU A 131 -4.47 -2.29 1.51
C GLU A 131 -4.78 -3.44 2.48
N CYS A 132 -4.10 -3.46 3.62
CA CYS A 132 -4.38 -4.38 4.71
C CYS A 132 -4.20 -3.72 6.08
N PHE A 133 -4.89 -4.28 7.08
CA PHE A 133 -4.75 -3.96 8.49
C PHE A 133 -4.13 -5.14 9.21
N ILE A 134 -3.13 -4.90 10.04
CA ILE A 134 -2.41 -5.94 10.77
C ILE A 134 -2.44 -5.59 12.26
N ASP A 135 -3.03 -6.47 13.07
CA ASP A 135 -2.92 -6.37 14.53
C ASP A 135 -1.54 -6.85 14.94
N VAL A 136 -0.74 -5.93 15.43
CA VAL A 136 0.64 -6.22 15.87
C VAL A 136 0.78 -6.26 17.38
N THR A 137 -0.30 -6.15 18.13
CA THR A 137 -0.33 -6.03 19.59
C THR A 137 0.56 -7.09 20.26
N ASN A 138 0.35 -8.36 19.95
CA ASN A 138 1.07 -9.47 20.58
C ASN A 138 2.49 -9.65 20.05
N TYR A 139 2.84 -9.00 18.94
CA TYR A 139 4.13 -9.19 18.27
C TYR A 139 5.17 -8.15 18.68
N LEU A 140 4.74 -6.98 19.19
CA LEU A 140 5.63 -5.89 19.55
C LEU A 140 6.64 -6.30 20.64
N GLN A 141 6.17 -7.02 21.66
CA GLN A 141 7.06 -7.56 22.71
C GLN A 141 7.96 -8.67 22.17
N LEU A 142 7.42 -9.56 21.34
CA LEU A 142 8.17 -10.69 20.76
C LEU A 142 9.36 -10.21 19.92
N TYR A 143 9.16 -9.16 19.12
CA TYR A 143 10.20 -8.61 18.24
C TYR A 143 10.99 -7.47 18.87
N HIS A 144 10.64 -7.04 20.10
CA HIS A 144 11.22 -5.85 20.76
C HIS A 144 11.12 -4.59 19.89
N LEU A 145 9.99 -4.38 19.22
CA LEU A 145 9.74 -3.28 18.30
C LEU A 145 8.53 -2.47 18.76
N THR A 146 8.52 -1.19 18.43
CA THR A 146 7.31 -0.38 18.42
C THR A 146 6.48 -0.70 17.17
N ALA A 147 5.18 -0.36 17.17
CA ALA A 147 4.33 -0.55 15.99
C ALA A 147 4.88 0.19 14.76
N LYS A 148 5.52 1.34 14.95
CA LYS A 148 6.19 2.10 13.90
C LYS A 148 7.38 1.33 13.31
N GLU A 149 8.24 0.81 14.14
CA GLU A 149 9.42 0.04 13.70
C GLU A 149 8.99 -1.25 13.00
N MET A 150 7.95 -1.91 13.49
CA MET A 150 7.37 -3.07 12.84
C MET A 150 6.83 -2.73 11.45
N ALA A 151 6.08 -1.63 11.30
CA ALA A 151 5.59 -1.16 10.01
C ALA A 151 6.75 -0.85 9.06
N VAL A 152 7.79 -0.14 9.52
CA VAL A 152 8.99 0.16 8.70
C VAL A 152 9.70 -1.11 8.26
N LYS A 153 9.84 -2.09 9.17
CA LYS A 153 10.45 -3.39 8.85
C LYS A 153 9.69 -4.11 7.74
N LEU A 154 8.36 -4.25 7.87
CA LEU A 154 7.53 -4.89 6.85
C LEU A 154 7.63 -4.18 5.50
N MET A 155 7.68 -2.85 5.51
CA MET A 155 7.87 -2.05 4.29
C MET A 155 9.23 -2.29 3.61
N GLN A 156 10.30 -2.38 4.39
CA GLN A 156 11.63 -2.67 3.88
C GLN A 156 11.69 -4.04 3.21
N GLU A 157 11.15 -5.07 3.86
CA GLU A 157 11.06 -6.42 3.29
C GLU A 157 10.27 -6.44 1.96
N VAL A 158 9.13 -5.73 1.91
CA VAL A 158 8.35 -5.61 0.67
C VAL A 158 9.16 -4.93 -0.41
N MET A 159 9.82 -3.81 -0.11
CA MET A 159 10.65 -3.09 -1.07
C MET A 159 11.82 -3.95 -1.58
N GLU A 160 12.52 -4.66 -0.69
CA GLU A 160 13.67 -5.50 -1.05
C GLU A 160 13.27 -6.66 -1.94
N GLU A 161 12.15 -7.32 -1.66
CA GLU A 161 11.74 -8.52 -2.39
C GLU A 161 10.90 -8.24 -3.64
N THR A 162 10.22 -7.10 -3.70
CA THR A 162 9.28 -6.79 -4.80
C THR A 162 9.65 -5.54 -5.58
N GLY A 163 10.50 -4.68 -5.04
CA GLY A 163 10.81 -3.37 -5.63
C GLY A 163 9.69 -2.32 -5.49
N ILE A 164 8.66 -2.57 -4.64
CA ILE A 164 7.44 -1.77 -4.51
C ILE A 164 7.38 -1.05 -3.17
#